data_2f6305c713b0294a56da1d99cff74efe
#
_entry.id   2f6305c713b0294a56da1d99cff74efe
#
_cell.length_a   1.000
_cell.length_b   1.000
_cell.length_c   1.000
_cell.angle_alpha   90.00
_cell.angle_beta   90.00
_cell.angle_gamma   90.00
#
_symmetry.space_group_name_H-M   'P 1'
#
loop_
_entity.id
_entity.type
_entity.pdbx_description
1 polymer ?
#
loop_
_entity_poly.entity_id
_entity_poly.type
_entity_poly.pdbx_seq_one_letter_code
_entity_poly.pdbx_strand_id
1 'polypeptide(L)'
;MSIRNVTLRQLRIFEAVASERSFSRAAERLHLTQPGVSMHVRDLEARAGLPLIERLGRRFDLTEAGRELLEAARGVSRALEEAQQRIDALQGLRRGRLDIAIISTAKYFAPRLLAAFQARYPDASIRLAVSNRTQVIDQLNENRVDLAIMGRPPEGAEMIATAFADNPQVIVAPPDHPLAGARSIEPARVAEERFLVREPGSGTRLAMEAFFQDAGVAAPVGMEMASNETIKQAVMAGMGLSFLSRHTIDLELETERIVVLDVRGLPITRQWHVAQRSDKRLMPIAEAFRRFALREGPALLAAGVVRRRPPAKRARSR
;
A
#
# COMPACT_ATOMS: atom_id res chain seq x y z
N MET A 1 -26.83 15.74 -26.72
CA MET A 1 -25.44 16.14 -26.43
C MET A 1 -24.67 14.88 -26.10
N SER A 2 -23.40 14.77 -26.42
CA SER A 2 -22.66 13.52 -26.18
C SER A 2 -21.21 13.80 -25.83
N ILE A 3 -20.72 13.16 -24.78
CA ILE A 3 -19.30 13.18 -24.38
C ILE A 3 -18.38 12.50 -25.41
N ARG A 4 -18.92 11.82 -26.44
CA ARG A 4 -18.13 11.11 -27.48
C ARG A 4 -17.21 12.04 -28.29
N ASN A 5 -17.49 13.33 -28.31
CA ASN A 5 -16.71 14.32 -29.06
C ASN A 5 -15.79 15.16 -28.18
N VAL A 6 -15.53 14.70 -26.95
CA VAL A 6 -14.59 15.37 -26.03
C VAL A 6 -13.16 15.08 -26.50
N THR A 7 -12.32 16.11 -26.48
CA THR A 7 -10.92 15.98 -26.88
C THR A 7 -10.05 15.50 -25.70
N LEU A 8 -8.95 14.82 -26.00
CA LEU A 8 -7.95 14.44 -25.00
C LEU A 8 -7.41 15.65 -24.22
N ARG A 9 -7.30 16.80 -24.87
CA ARG A 9 -6.88 18.05 -24.22
C ARG A 9 -7.88 18.50 -23.16
N GLN A 10 -9.18 18.42 -23.45
CA GLN A 10 -10.23 18.77 -22.49
C GLN A 10 -10.24 17.82 -21.30
N LEU A 11 -10.09 16.51 -21.53
CA LEU A 11 -10.00 15.52 -20.45
C LEU A 11 -8.80 15.79 -19.54
N ARG A 12 -7.61 16.07 -20.08
CA ARG A 12 -6.40 16.41 -19.32
C ARG A 12 -6.58 17.71 -18.50
N ILE A 13 -7.24 18.71 -19.05
CA ILE A 13 -7.52 19.95 -18.34
C ILE A 13 -8.47 19.69 -17.18
N PHE A 14 -9.53 18.92 -17.39
CA PHE A 14 -10.48 18.57 -16.34
C PHE A 14 -9.81 17.75 -15.24
N GLU A 15 -8.99 16.76 -15.59
CA GLU A 15 -8.21 15.96 -14.64
C GLU A 15 -7.27 16.84 -13.81
N ALA A 16 -6.60 17.83 -14.40
CA ALA A 16 -5.76 18.77 -13.69
C ALA A 16 -6.56 19.63 -12.72
N VAL A 17 -7.72 20.17 -13.14
CA VAL A 17 -8.61 20.97 -12.27
C VAL A 17 -9.10 20.16 -11.09
N ALA A 18 -9.53 18.92 -11.32
CA ALA A 18 -10.01 18.00 -10.28
C ALA A 18 -8.91 17.64 -9.28
N SER A 19 -7.69 17.39 -9.76
CA SER A 19 -6.54 17.03 -8.91
C SER A 19 -6.05 18.19 -8.06
N GLU A 20 -5.94 19.40 -8.66
CA GLU A 20 -5.45 20.59 -7.97
C GLU A 20 -6.52 21.24 -7.09
N ARG A 21 -7.79 20.91 -7.26
CA ARG A 21 -8.94 21.58 -6.64
C ARG A 21 -8.86 23.10 -6.78
N SER A 22 -8.31 23.56 -7.93
CA SER A 22 -8.06 24.99 -8.21
C SER A 22 -7.86 25.21 -9.70
N PHE A 23 -8.66 26.09 -10.29
CA PHE A 23 -8.51 26.49 -11.69
C PHE A 23 -7.19 27.21 -11.97
N SER A 24 -6.73 28.04 -11.04
CA SER A 24 -5.48 28.79 -11.19
C SER A 24 -4.27 27.85 -11.15
N ARG A 25 -4.20 26.94 -10.17
CA ARG A 25 -3.11 25.97 -10.08
C ARG A 25 -3.10 24.99 -11.25
N ALA A 26 -4.28 24.57 -11.71
CA ALA A 26 -4.39 23.74 -12.92
C ALA A 26 -3.87 24.48 -14.16
N ALA A 27 -4.17 25.77 -14.28
CA ALA A 27 -3.68 26.62 -15.37
C ALA A 27 -2.15 26.75 -15.34
N GLU A 28 -1.57 27.03 -14.18
CA GLU A 28 -0.11 27.08 -13.98
C GLU A 28 0.56 25.75 -14.34
N ARG A 29 0.03 24.64 -13.83
CA ARG A 29 0.56 23.28 -14.11
C ARG A 29 0.54 22.93 -15.61
N LEU A 30 -0.48 23.41 -16.32
CA LEU A 30 -0.66 23.12 -17.75
C LEU A 30 -0.07 24.20 -18.67
N HIS A 31 0.53 25.23 -18.12
CA HIS A 31 1.03 26.41 -18.86
C HIS A 31 -0.08 27.05 -19.72
N LEU A 32 -1.28 27.20 -19.12
CA LEU A 32 -2.45 27.81 -19.72
C LEU A 32 -2.90 29.04 -18.91
N THR A 33 -3.81 29.80 -19.49
CA THR A 33 -4.48 30.89 -18.73
C THR A 33 -5.68 30.32 -17.95
N GLN A 34 -5.96 30.87 -16.78
CA GLN A 34 -7.12 30.45 -15.99
C GLN A 34 -8.46 30.59 -16.74
N PRO A 35 -8.72 31.69 -17.51
CA PRO A 35 -9.91 31.77 -18.35
C PRO A 35 -10.00 30.66 -19.39
N GLY A 36 -8.87 30.27 -20.00
CA GLY A 36 -8.82 29.16 -20.95
C GLY A 36 -9.19 27.82 -20.32
N VAL A 37 -8.66 27.52 -19.13
CA VAL A 37 -9.02 26.33 -18.36
C VAL A 37 -10.51 26.35 -18.01
N SER A 38 -11.03 27.48 -17.54
CA SER A 38 -12.46 27.63 -17.19
C SER A 38 -13.38 27.43 -18.41
N MET A 39 -12.98 27.91 -19.57
CA MET A 39 -13.72 27.73 -20.83
C MET A 39 -13.80 26.24 -21.18
N HIS A 40 -12.68 25.52 -21.14
CA HIS A 40 -12.66 24.08 -21.45
C HIS A 40 -13.53 23.24 -20.52
N VAL A 41 -13.59 23.58 -19.23
CA VAL A 41 -14.47 22.89 -18.28
C VAL A 41 -15.94 23.20 -18.58
N ARG A 42 -16.30 24.44 -18.88
CA ARG A 42 -17.68 24.80 -19.30
C ARG A 42 -18.11 24.06 -20.58
N ASP A 43 -17.20 23.96 -21.55
CA ASP A 43 -17.47 23.20 -22.79
C ASP A 43 -17.73 21.72 -22.49
N LEU A 44 -17.01 21.15 -21.51
CA LEU A 44 -17.25 19.78 -21.07
C LEU A 44 -18.61 19.62 -20.39
N GLU A 45 -18.98 20.55 -19.50
CA GLU A 45 -20.29 20.58 -18.86
C GLU A 45 -21.43 20.73 -19.88
N ALA A 46 -21.26 21.61 -20.86
CA ALA A 46 -22.21 21.77 -21.96
C ALA A 46 -22.38 20.50 -22.79
N ARG A 47 -21.31 19.75 -23.03
CA ARG A 47 -21.35 18.47 -23.76
C ARG A 47 -21.93 17.33 -22.91
N ALA A 48 -21.59 17.30 -21.62
CA ALA A 48 -22.13 16.33 -20.64
C ALA A 48 -23.63 16.58 -20.38
N GLY A 49 -24.09 17.83 -20.52
CA GLY A 49 -25.46 18.25 -20.18
C GLY A 49 -25.71 18.32 -18.67
N LEU A 50 -24.66 18.19 -17.86
CA LEU A 50 -24.67 18.18 -16.41
C LEU A 50 -23.49 19.00 -15.87
N PRO A 51 -23.66 19.68 -14.74
CA PRO A 51 -22.54 20.30 -14.05
C PRO A 51 -21.56 19.19 -13.58
N LEU A 52 -20.26 19.38 -13.81
CA LEU A 52 -19.20 18.49 -13.37
C LEU A 52 -18.55 18.97 -12.08
N ILE A 53 -18.73 20.26 -11.79
CA ILE A 53 -18.18 20.94 -10.64
C ILE A 53 -19.30 21.69 -9.91
N GLU A 54 -19.35 21.51 -8.58
CA GLU A 54 -20.21 22.30 -7.70
C GLU A 54 -19.38 23.26 -6.85
N ARG A 55 -19.87 24.49 -6.67
CA ARG A 55 -19.19 25.52 -5.88
C ARG A 55 -19.69 25.49 -4.43
N LEU A 56 -18.74 25.34 -3.49
CA LEU A 56 -18.96 25.36 -2.07
C LEU A 56 -18.27 26.62 -1.47
N GLY A 57 -18.89 27.77 -1.63
CA GLY A 57 -18.28 29.05 -1.23
C GLY A 57 -17.05 29.40 -2.08
N ARG A 58 -15.87 29.49 -1.42
CA ARG A 58 -14.58 29.75 -2.09
C ARG A 58 -13.90 28.50 -2.63
N ARG A 59 -14.45 27.31 -2.33
CA ARG A 59 -13.95 26.01 -2.80
C ARG A 59 -14.92 25.44 -3.82
N PHE A 60 -14.49 24.42 -4.52
CA PHE A 60 -15.38 23.60 -5.32
C PHE A 60 -15.10 22.11 -5.05
N ASP A 61 -16.10 21.30 -5.30
CA ASP A 61 -15.98 19.84 -5.34
C ASP A 61 -16.54 19.30 -6.65
N LEU A 62 -16.29 18.00 -6.93
CA LEU A 62 -16.83 17.32 -8.09
C LEU A 62 -18.26 16.87 -7.79
N THR A 63 -19.15 17.04 -8.76
CA THR A 63 -20.45 16.37 -8.77
C THR A 63 -20.27 14.87 -9.00
N GLU A 64 -21.33 14.08 -8.90
CA GLU A 64 -21.30 12.67 -9.29
C GLU A 64 -20.89 12.50 -10.76
N ALA A 65 -21.48 13.30 -11.68
CA ALA A 65 -21.08 13.33 -13.08
C ALA A 65 -19.60 13.74 -13.26
N GLY A 66 -19.10 14.65 -12.44
CA GLY A 66 -17.69 15.03 -12.42
C GLY A 66 -16.77 13.91 -11.98
N ARG A 67 -17.15 13.10 -11.00
CA ARG A 67 -16.39 11.92 -10.56
C ARG A 67 -16.33 10.85 -11.65
N GLU A 68 -17.45 10.55 -12.28
CA GLU A 68 -17.52 9.61 -13.41
C GLU A 68 -16.66 10.06 -14.58
N LEU A 69 -16.74 11.33 -14.97
CA LEU A 69 -15.90 11.86 -16.04
C LEU A 69 -14.42 11.87 -15.69
N LEU A 70 -14.04 12.12 -14.44
CA LEU A 70 -12.66 12.08 -13.96
C LEU A 70 -12.10 10.65 -14.05
N GLU A 71 -12.88 9.66 -13.69
CA GLU A 71 -12.48 8.26 -13.80
C GLU A 71 -12.27 7.85 -15.27
N ALA A 72 -13.22 8.20 -16.14
CA ALA A 72 -13.08 8.00 -17.58
C ALA A 72 -11.85 8.71 -18.16
N ALA A 73 -11.60 9.97 -17.79
CA ALA A 73 -10.45 10.76 -18.24
C ALA A 73 -9.12 10.10 -17.83
N ARG A 74 -9.04 9.62 -16.60
CA ARG A 74 -7.88 8.87 -16.09
C ARG A 74 -7.67 7.56 -16.85
N GLY A 75 -8.75 6.85 -17.16
CA GLY A 75 -8.69 5.63 -17.97
C GLY A 75 -8.11 5.88 -19.36
N VAL A 76 -8.57 6.93 -20.05
CA VAL A 76 -8.07 7.31 -21.37
C VAL A 76 -6.60 7.75 -21.33
N SER A 77 -6.22 8.60 -20.34
CA SER A 77 -4.83 9.05 -20.18
C SER A 77 -3.90 7.86 -19.98
N ARG A 78 -4.29 6.89 -19.17
CA ARG A 78 -3.52 5.68 -18.91
C ARG A 78 -3.41 4.79 -20.12
N ALA A 79 -4.50 4.57 -20.87
CA ALA A 79 -4.46 3.76 -22.10
C ALA A 79 -3.46 4.30 -23.14
N LEU A 80 -3.35 5.63 -23.24
CA LEU A 80 -2.36 6.28 -24.10
C LEU A 80 -0.93 6.11 -23.58
N GLU A 81 -0.71 6.27 -22.27
CA GLU A 81 0.60 6.03 -21.65
C GLU A 81 1.05 4.58 -21.85
N GLU A 82 0.14 3.62 -21.66
CA GLU A 82 0.41 2.20 -21.92
C GLU A 82 0.75 1.92 -23.38
N ALA A 83 0.03 2.53 -24.32
CA ALA A 83 0.34 2.40 -25.76
C ALA A 83 1.75 2.95 -26.07
N GLN A 84 2.10 4.12 -25.54
CA GLN A 84 3.43 4.71 -25.71
C GLN A 84 4.52 3.79 -25.16
N GLN A 85 4.35 3.27 -23.94
CA GLN A 85 5.31 2.35 -23.33
C GLN A 85 5.50 1.07 -24.14
N ARG A 86 4.43 0.54 -24.76
CA ARG A 86 4.53 -0.63 -25.65
C ARG A 86 5.35 -0.30 -26.92
N ILE A 87 5.14 0.87 -27.49
CA ILE A 87 5.90 1.34 -28.63
C ILE A 87 7.39 1.49 -28.25
N ASP A 88 7.68 2.12 -27.13
CA ASP A 88 9.05 2.29 -26.62
C ASP A 88 9.73 0.93 -26.34
N ALA A 89 8.98 -0.03 -25.82
CA ALA A 89 9.48 -1.39 -25.59
C ALA A 89 9.82 -2.12 -26.92
N LEU A 90 9.03 -1.91 -27.98
CA LEU A 90 9.32 -2.45 -29.32
C LEU A 90 10.59 -1.84 -29.93
N GLN A 91 10.94 -0.61 -29.54
CA GLN A 91 12.18 0.06 -29.94
C GLN A 91 13.41 -0.40 -29.12
N GLY A 92 13.26 -1.41 -28.26
CA GLY A 92 14.34 -1.92 -27.40
C GLY A 92 14.68 -1.01 -26.22
N LEU A 93 13.90 0.03 -25.97
CA LEU A 93 14.07 0.92 -24.84
C LEU A 93 13.65 0.19 -23.55
N ARG A 94 14.61 -0.10 -22.68
CA ARG A 94 14.36 -0.66 -21.34
C ARG A 94 13.75 0.38 -20.38
N ARG A 95 13.23 1.45 -20.92
CA ARG A 95 12.54 2.51 -20.20
C ARG A 95 11.08 2.12 -20.02
N GLY A 96 10.55 2.40 -18.83
CA GLY A 96 9.14 2.16 -18.55
C GLY A 96 8.78 2.71 -17.19
N ARG A 97 7.48 2.96 -16.99
CA ARG A 97 6.95 3.38 -15.70
C ARG A 97 6.29 2.18 -15.03
N LEU A 98 6.60 1.99 -13.77
CA LEU A 98 6.00 1.02 -12.87
C LEU A 98 5.20 1.77 -11.80
N ASP A 99 3.90 1.69 -11.85
CA ASP A 99 3.02 2.17 -10.78
C ASP A 99 2.69 1.01 -9.86
N ILE A 100 3.15 1.09 -8.61
CA ILE A 100 2.95 0.04 -7.62
C ILE A 100 2.31 0.59 -6.35
N ALA A 101 1.30 -0.11 -5.84
CA ALA A 101 0.74 0.14 -4.52
C ALA A 101 1.21 -0.93 -3.53
N ILE A 102 1.43 -0.53 -2.29
CA ILE A 102 1.73 -1.46 -1.21
C ILE A 102 0.86 -1.17 0.01
N ILE A 103 0.50 -2.23 0.74
CA ILE A 103 -0.12 -2.03 2.05
C ILE A 103 0.90 -1.47 3.04
N SER A 104 0.42 -0.71 4.02
CA SER A 104 1.27 0.01 4.98
C SER A 104 2.27 -0.90 5.73
N THR A 105 1.96 -2.19 5.89
CA THR A 105 2.86 -3.17 6.50
C THR A 105 4.04 -3.54 5.58
N ALA A 106 3.88 -3.46 4.26
CA ALA A 106 4.95 -3.78 3.31
C ALA A 106 6.01 -2.66 3.19
N LYS A 107 5.74 -1.45 3.70
CA LYS A 107 6.69 -0.32 3.62
C LYS A 107 8.05 -0.59 4.27
N TYR A 108 8.12 -1.55 5.18
CA TYR A 108 9.35 -1.89 5.91
C TYR A 108 10.33 -2.73 5.09
N PHE A 109 9.87 -3.40 4.03
CA PHE A 109 10.75 -4.20 3.16
C PHE A 109 10.68 -3.78 1.67
N ALA A 110 9.55 -3.24 1.20
CA ALA A 110 9.36 -2.91 -0.21
C ALA A 110 10.43 -1.95 -0.78
N PRO A 111 10.93 -0.93 -0.03
CA PRO A 111 12.02 -0.09 -0.54
C PRO A 111 13.28 -0.87 -0.88
N ARG A 112 13.65 -1.91 -0.12
CA ARG A 112 14.79 -2.79 -0.43
C ARG A 112 14.55 -3.59 -1.70
N LEU A 113 13.34 -4.12 -1.87
CA LEU A 113 12.95 -4.85 -3.07
C LEU A 113 13.00 -3.94 -4.31
N LEU A 114 12.48 -2.71 -4.19
CA LEU A 114 12.49 -1.73 -5.27
C LEU A 114 13.91 -1.24 -5.60
N ALA A 115 14.76 -1.00 -4.60
CA ALA A 115 16.15 -0.60 -4.82
C ALA A 115 16.93 -1.69 -5.57
N ALA A 116 16.75 -2.96 -5.19
CA ALA A 116 17.38 -4.08 -5.88
C ALA A 116 16.86 -4.25 -7.32
N PHE A 117 15.58 -4.00 -7.55
CA PHE A 117 15.00 -3.96 -8.89
C PHE A 117 15.57 -2.80 -9.72
N GLN A 118 15.60 -1.59 -9.16
CA GLN A 118 16.11 -0.40 -9.85
C GLN A 118 17.59 -0.49 -10.22
N ALA A 119 18.41 -1.16 -9.39
CA ALA A 119 19.80 -1.44 -9.74
C ALA A 119 19.93 -2.28 -11.02
N ARG A 120 18.93 -3.13 -11.34
CA ARG A 120 18.89 -3.96 -12.54
C ARG A 120 18.22 -3.27 -13.73
N TYR A 121 17.33 -2.30 -13.44
CA TYR A 121 16.56 -1.52 -14.41
C TYR A 121 16.70 -0.03 -14.07
N PRO A 122 17.89 0.58 -14.28
CA PRO A 122 18.19 1.95 -13.84
C PRO A 122 17.30 3.01 -14.50
N ASP A 123 16.86 2.75 -15.73
CA ASP A 123 16.01 3.67 -16.49
C ASP A 123 14.49 3.52 -16.16
N ALA A 124 14.14 2.60 -15.25
CA ALA A 124 12.75 2.44 -14.83
C ALA A 124 12.31 3.60 -13.93
N SER A 125 11.20 4.25 -14.29
CA SER A 125 10.52 5.20 -13.41
C SER A 125 9.56 4.46 -12.50
N ILE A 126 9.75 4.54 -11.18
CA ILE A 126 8.92 3.84 -10.20
C ILE A 126 8.10 4.85 -9.40
N ARG A 127 6.78 4.67 -9.39
CA ARG A 127 5.87 5.38 -8.50
C ARG A 127 5.32 4.42 -7.46
N LEU A 128 5.58 4.71 -6.19
CA LEU A 128 5.14 3.90 -5.06
C LEU A 128 4.03 4.61 -4.29
N ALA A 129 2.88 3.98 -4.17
CA ALA A 129 1.79 4.39 -3.28
C ALA A 129 1.74 3.47 -2.05
N VAL A 130 1.59 4.06 -0.86
CA VAL A 130 1.43 3.32 0.40
C VAL A 130 0.05 3.62 0.96
N SER A 131 -0.75 2.59 1.18
CA SER A 131 -2.15 2.75 1.61
C SER A 131 -2.59 1.59 2.52
N ASN A 132 -3.82 1.63 3.04
CA ASN A 132 -4.41 0.47 3.70
C ASN A 132 -4.87 -0.58 2.65
N ARG A 133 -5.29 -1.76 3.14
CA ARG A 133 -5.68 -2.87 2.26
C ARG A 133 -6.84 -2.51 1.32
N THR A 134 -7.88 -1.86 1.82
CA THR A 134 -9.04 -1.46 1.03
C THR A 134 -8.64 -0.52 -0.08
N GLN A 135 -7.92 0.54 0.24
CA GLN A 135 -7.45 1.52 -0.73
C GLN A 135 -6.49 0.93 -1.79
N VAL A 136 -5.68 -0.08 -1.44
CA VAL A 136 -4.83 -0.78 -2.41
C VAL A 136 -5.68 -1.59 -3.40
N ILE A 137 -6.73 -2.25 -2.91
CA ILE A 137 -7.69 -2.97 -3.75
C ILE A 137 -8.42 -2.01 -4.69
N ASP A 138 -8.90 -0.86 -4.18
CA ASP A 138 -9.55 0.17 -4.99
C ASP A 138 -8.61 0.69 -6.09
N GLN A 139 -7.34 0.95 -5.76
CA GLN A 139 -6.34 1.38 -6.75
C GLN A 139 -6.09 0.34 -7.84
N LEU A 140 -6.13 -0.95 -7.52
CA LEU A 140 -6.05 -2.02 -8.53
C LEU A 140 -7.32 -2.06 -9.39
N ASN A 141 -8.50 -2.07 -8.77
CA ASN A 141 -9.79 -2.13 -9.47
C ASN A 141 -9.97 -0.96 -10.45
N GLU A 142 -9.62 0.25 -10.00
CA GLU A 142 -9.66 1.45 -10.83
C GLU A 142 -8.48 1.55 -11.81
N ASN A 143 -7.68 0.49 -11.92
CA ASN A 143 -6.49 0.45 -12.78
C ASN A 143 -5.52 1.63 -12.55
N ARG A 144 -5.42 2.19 -11.35
CA ARG A 144 -4.52 3.30 -10.99
C ARG A 144 -3.07 2.86 -10.78
N VAL A 145 -2.86 1.56 -10.58
CA VAL A 145 -1.54 0.94 -10.43
C VAL A 145 -1.42 -0.31 -11.28
N ASP A 146 -0.20 -0.72 -11.57
CA ASP A 146 0.08 -1.92 -12.35
C ASP A 146 0.06 -3.17 -11.48
N LEU A 147 0.67 -3.05 -10.31
CA LEU A 147 0.86 -4.13 -9.37
C LEU A 147 0.60 -3.65 -7.94
N ALA A 148 0.28 -4.59 -7.06
CA ALA A 148 0.26 -4.34 -5.63
C ALA A 148 1.06 -5.40 -4.86
N ILE A 149 1.69 -4.98 -3.75
CA ILE A 149 2.22 -5.90 -2.73
C ILE A 149 1.30 -5.84 -1.52
N MET A 150 0.68 -6.97 -1.20
CA MET A 150 -0.31 -7.08 -0.14
C MET A 150 -0.39 -8.51 0.42
N GLY A 151 -1.22 -8.73 1.44
CA GLY A 151 -1.69 -10.07 1.78
C GLY A 151 -2.62 -10.62 0.70
N ARG A 152 -3.15 -11.82 0.92
CA ARG A 152 -4.10 -12.44 -0.03
C ARG A 152 -5.29 -11.50 -0.29
N PRO A 153 -5.64 -11.20 -1.54
CA PRO A 153 -6.87 -10.49 -1.88
C PRO A 153 -8.11 -11.19 -1.36
N PRO A 154 -9.25 -10.50 -1.25
CA PRO A 154 -10.52 -11.14 -0.89
C PRO A 154 -10.93 -12.15 -1.97
N GLU A 155 -11.69 -13.17 -1.57
CA GLU A 155 -12.29 -14.12 -2.49
C GLU A 155 -13.28 -13.40 -3.41
N GLY A 156 -13.33 -13.81 -4.67
CA GLY A 156 -14.20 -13.16 -5.67
C GLY A 156 -13.66 -11.86 -6.25
N ALA A 157 -12.49 -11.37 -5.81
CA ALA A 157 -11.87 -10.22 -6.46
C ALA A 157 -11.35 -10.60 -7.87
N GLU A 158 -11.59 -9.74 -8.84
CA GLU A 158 -11.05 -9.90 -10.21
C GLU A 158 -9.54 -9.63 -10.26
N MET A 159 -8.78 -10.42 -9.50
CA MET A 159 -7.33 -10.23 -9.32
C MET A 159 -6.59 -11.57 -9.45
N ILE A 160 -5.42 -11.51 -10.06
CA ILE A 160 -4.42 -12.56 -10.02
C ILE A 160 -3.44 -12.19 -8.92
N ALA A 161 -3.31 -13.03 -7.90
CA ALA A 161 -2.35 -12.83 -6.81
C ALA A 161 -1.45 -14.05 -6.68
N THR A 162 -0.15 -13.82 -6.72
CA THR A 162 0.86 -14.87 -6.57
C THR A 162 1.64 -14.65 -5.29
N ALA A 163 1.65 -15.67 -4.42
CA ALA A 163 2.45 -15.64 -3.19
C ALA A 163 3.95 -15.63 -3.53
N PHE A 164 4.73 -14.86 -2.79
CA PHE A 164 6.18 -14.81 -3.01
C PHE A 164 7.03 -14.87 -1.75
N ALA A 165 6.50 -14.59 -0.57
CA ALA A 165 7.27 -14.67 0.68
C ALA A 165 6.35 -14.87 1.89
N ASP A 166 6.91 -15.43 2.96
CA ASP A 166 6.24 -15.57 4.24
C ASP A 166 6.03 -14.23 4.93
N ASN A 167 4.94 -14.13 5.69
CA ASN A 167 4.57 -12.97 6.50
C ASN A 167 4.15 -13.42 7.91
N PRO A 168 5.11 -13.75 8.77
CA PRO A 168 4.82 -14.20 10.13
C PRO A 168 4.16 -13.09 10.95
N GLN A 169 3.09 -13.43 11.65
CA GLN A 169 2.36 -12.55 12.56
C GLN A 169 2.69 -12.95 14.01
N VAL A 170 2.96 -11.97 14.84
CA VAL A 170 3.40 -12.16 16.23
C VAL A 170 2.69 -11.19 17.18
N ILE A 171 2.63 -11.52 18.47
CA ILE A 171 2.26 -10.57 19.51
C ILE A 171 3.52 -10.00 20.13
N VAL A 172 3.52 -8.69 20.32
CA VAL A 172 4.66 -7.93 20.85
C VAL A 172 4.31 -7.17 22.10
N ALA A 173 5.33 -6.99 22.93
CA ALA A 173 5.26 -6.29 24.22
C ALA A 173 6.50 -5.41 24.45
N PRO A 174 6.46 -4.43 25.37
CA PRO A 174 7.68 -3.81 25.86
C PRO A 174 8.54 -4.83 26.64
N PRO A 175 9.87 -4.65 26.72
CA PRO A 175 10.77 -5.64 27.33
C PRO A 175 10.53 -5.91 28.82
N ASP A 176 9.99 -4.96 29.55
CA ASP A 176 9.67 -5.02 30.98
C ASP A 176 8.26 -5.54 31.27
N HIS A 177 7.51 -5.96 30.24
CA HIS A 177 6.16 -6.51 30.40
C HIS A 177 6.19 -7.84 31.19
N PRO A 178 5.24 -8.08 32.13
CA PRO A 178 5.22 -9.32 32.92
C PRO A 178 5.24 -10.62 32.14
N LEU A 179 4.72 -10.59 30.90
CA LEU A 179 4.70 -11.75 30.00
C LEU A 179 5.96 -11.89 29.13
N ALA A 180 6.91 -10.95 29.16
CA ALA A 180 8.06 -10.93 28.25
C ALA A 180 8.99 -12.17 28.37
N GLY A 181 9.09 -12.76 29.59
CA GLY A 181 9.89 -13.98 29.83
C GLY A 181 9.09 -15.28 29.86
N ALA A 182 7.77 -15.20 29.75
CA ALA A 182 6.89 -16.37 29.80
C ALA A 182 7.00 -17.23 28.54
N ARG A 183 6.71 -18.53 28.68
CA ARG A 183 6.75 -19.51 27.59
C ARG A 183 5.37 -20.12 27.38
N SER A 184 5.06 -20.45 26.12
CA SER A 184 3.81 -21.11 25.73
C SER A 184 2.57 -20.45 26.36
N ILE A 185 2.48 -19.14 26.29
CA ILE A 185 1.40 -18.35 26.88
C ILE A 185 0.09 -18.69 26.19
N GLU A 186 -0.95 -18.99 26.94
CA GLU A 186 -2.28 -19.25 26.38
C GLU A 186 -2.87 -17.96 25.77
N PRO A 187 -3.55 -18.04 24.61
CA PRO A 187 -4.20 -16.88 24.01
C PRO A 187 -5.17 -16.15 24.93
N ALA A 188 -5.90 -16.89 25.78
CA ALA A 188 -6.80 -16.32 26.79
C ALA A 188 -6.08 -15.39 27.76
N ARG A 189 -4.87 -15.76 28.21
CA ARG A 189 -4.08 -14.95 29.14
C ARG A 189 -3.61 -13.64 28.47
N VAL A 190 -3.26 -13.70 27.19
CA VAL A 190 -2.84 -12.51 26.43
C VAL A 190 -4.03 -11.60 26.14
N ALA A 191 -5.23 -12.17 25.94
CA ALA A 191 -6.46 -11.41 25.68
C ALA A 191 -6.93 -10.57 26.89
N GLU A 192 -6.46 -10.88 28.11
CA GLU A 192 -6.74 -10.08 29.31
C GLU A 192 -5.93 -8.77 29.35
N GLU A 193 -4.88 -8.67 28.53
CA GLU A 193 -4.01 -7.50 28.51
C GLU A 193 -4.63 -6.40 27.61
N ARG A 194 -4.17 -5.16 27.81
CA ARG A 194 -4.55 -4.04 26.94
C ARG A 194 -3.90 -4.20 25.57
N PHE A 195 -4.70 -4.14 24.52
CA PHE A 195 -4.22 -4.23 23.13
C PHE A 195 -4.28 -2.90 22.40
N LEU A 196 -3.28 -2.67 21.56
CA LEU A 196 -3.22 -1.62 20.56
C LEU A 196 -3.51 -2.26 19.22
N VAL A 197 -4.65 -1.92 18.62
CA VAL A 197 -5.17 -2.59 17.42
C VAL A 197 -5.13 -1.68 16.20
N ARG A 198 -5.01 -2.29 15.03
CA ARG A 198 -5.08 -1.58 13.77
C ARG A 198 -6.53 -1.17 13.47
N GLU A 199 -6.66 -0.18 12.57
CA GLU A 199 -7.92 0.32 12.04
C GLU A 199 -8.74 -0.77 11.33
N PRO A 200 -10.08 -0.61 11.20
CA PRO A 200 -10.93 -1.47 10.37
C PRO A 200 -10.42 -1.52 8.92
N GLY A 201 -10.54 -2.70 8.29
CA GLY A 201 -10.00 -2.91 6.94
C GLY A 201 -8.50 -3.22 6.89
N SER A 202 -7.78 -3.18 8.01
CA SER A 202 -6.40 -3.66 8.09
C SER A 202 -6.33 -5.18 8.02
N GLY A 203 -5.49 -5.71 7.13
CA GLY A 203 -5.23 -7.15 7.06
C GLY A 203 -4.59 -7.73 8.32
N THR A 204 -3.86 -6.92 9.09
CA THR A 204 -3.26 -7.30 10.39
C THR A 204 -4.34 -7.43 11.46
N ARG A 205 -5.32 -6.52 11.49
CA ARG A 205 -6.48 -6.61 12.40
C ARG A 205 -7.30 -7.87 12.12
N LEU A 206 -7.65 -8.12 10.86
CA LEU A 206 -8.37 -9.33 10.46
C LEU A 206 -7.63 -10.61 10.87
N ALA A 207 -6.29 -10.63 10.79
CA ALA A 207 -5.50 -11.77 11.20
C ALA A 207 -5.49 -11.96 12.73
N MET A 208 -5.47 -10.87 13.49
CA MET A 208 -5.57 -10.90 14.95
C MET A 208 -6.93 -11.43 15.40
N GLU A 209 -8.01 -10.88 14.82
CA GLU A 209 -9.38 -11.29 15.12
C GLU A 209 -9.59 -12.78 14.84
N ALA A 210 -9.11 -13.29 13.68
CA ALA A 210 -9.16 -14.70 13.35
C ALA A 210 -8.36 -15.56 14.32
N PHE A 211 -7.16 -15.14 14.73
CA PHE A 211 -6.33 -15.86 15.68
C PHE A 211 -7.04 -16.08 17.03
N PHE A 212 -7.64 -15.02 17.58
CA PHE A 212 -8.36 -15.13 18.85
C PHE A 212 -9.66 -15.93 18.71
N GLN A 213 -10.37 -15.77 17.58
CA GLN A 213 -11.56 -16.56 17.25
C GLN A 213 -11.25 -18.04 17.17
N ASP A 214 -10.18 -18.45 16.48
CA ASP A 214 -9.73 -19.84 16.32
C ASP A 214 -9.32 -20.43 17.70
N ALA A 215 -8.82 -19.60 18.59
CA ALA A 215 -8.51 -19.99 19.96
C ALA A 215 -9.74 -20.04 20.88
N GLY A 216 -10.94 -19.72 20.40
CA GLY A 216 -12.17 -19.67 21.21
C GLY A 216 -12.21 -18.51 22.21
N VAL A 217 -11.44 -17.45 21.98
CA VAL A 217 -11.31 -16.30 22.87
C VAL A 217 -11.79 -15.04 22.16
N ALA A 218 -12.48 -14.14 22.88
CA ALA A 218 -12.85 -12.84 22.35
C ALA A 218 -11.58 -12.02 22.03
N ALA A 219 -11.51 -11.46 20.84
CA ALA A 219 -10.39 -10.59 20.47
C ALA A 219 -10.38 -9.35 21.39
N PRO A 220 -9.21 -9.00 21.99
CA PRO A 220 -9.12 -7.86 22.87
C PRO A 220 -9.39 -6.55 22.11
N VAL A 221 -10.27 -5.73 22.64
CA VAL A 221 -10.57 -4.39 22.11
C VAL A 221 -9.80 -3.37 22.93
N GLY A 222 -8.85 -2.73 22.29
CA GLY A 222 -8.02 -1.70 22.92
C GLY A 222 -8.06 -0.40 22.14
N MET A 223 -7.00 0.36 22.23
CA MET A 223 -6.88 1.62 21.47
C MET A 223 -6.64 1.33 19.99
N GLU A 224 -7.43 1.95 19.12
CA GLU A 224 -7.31 1.82 17.67
C GLU A 224 -6.32 2.85 17.10
N MET A 225 -5.44 2.40 16.22
CA MET A 225 -4.44 3.24 15.55
C MET A 225 -4.27 2.84 14.08
N ALA A 226 -4.27 3.83 13.18
CA ALA A 226 -4.15 3.61 11.74
C ALA A 226 -2.69 3.42 11.23
N SER A 227 -1.70 3.43 12.12
CA SER A 227 -0.28 3.40 11.76
C SER A 227 0.49 2.35 12.57
N ASN A 228 1.19 1.44 11.87
CA ASN A 228 2.11 0.51 12.51
C ASN A 228 3.21 1.24 13.31
N GLU A 229 3.67 2.40 12.82
CA GLU A 229 4.69 3.19 13.51
C GLU A 229 4.18 3.72 14.83
N THR A 230 2.96 4.30 14.83
CA THR A 230 2.31 4.78 16.07
C THR A 230 2.11 3.64 17.05
N ILE A 231 1.67 2.46 16.58
CA ILE A 231 1.51 1.27 17.43
C ILE A 231 2.86 0.86 18.06
N LYS A 232 3.93 0.79 17.27
CA LYS A 232 5.26 0.44 17.82
C LYS A 232 5.71 1.43 18.90
N GLN A 233 5.56 2.73 18.65
CA GLN A 233 5.89 3.76 19.65
C GLN A 233 5.04 3.60 20.92
N ALA A 234 3.74 3.32 20.79
CA ALA A 234 2.85 3.10 21.93
C ALA A 234 3.19 1.81 22.71
N VAL A 235 3.56 0.71 22.01
CA VAL A 235 4.07 -0.51 22.66
C VAL A 235 5.34 -0.19 23.46
N MET A 236 6.31 0.50 22.87
CA MET A 236 7.55 0.89 23.54
C MET A 236 7.33 1.83 24.73
N ALA A 237 6.24 2.59 24.72
CA ALA A 237 5.81 3.45 25.84
C ALA A 237 5.02 2.68 26.91
N GLY A 238 4.85 1.37 26.80
CA GLY A 238 4.14 0.56 27.80
C GLY A 238 2.61 0.69 27.76
N MET A 239 2.03 1.21 26.65
CA MET A 239 0.59 1.42 26.58
C MET A 239 -0.23 0.15 26.37
N GLY A 240 0.43 -0.97 26.00
CA GLY A 240 -0.20 -2.28 25.81
C GLY A 240 0.54 -3.17 24.80
N LEU A 241 -0.06 -4.32 24.52
CA LEU A 241 0.42 -5.30 23.56
C LEU A 241 -0.08 -4.96 22.15
N SER A 242 0.52 -5.58 21.13
CA SER A 242 -0.04 -5.50 19.77
C SER A 242 0.24 -6.76 18.96
N PHE A 243 -0.65 -7.05 18.02
CA PHE A 243 -0.48 -8.11 17.02
C PHE A 243 0.05 -7.47 15.73
N LEU A 244 1.26 -7.85 15.29
CA LEU A 244 1.96 -7.22 14.18
C LEU A 244 2.63 -8.26 13.26
N SER A 245 2.89 -7.85 12.02
CA SER A 245 3.81 -8.59 11.15
C SER A 245 5.24 -8.47 11.66
N ARG A 246 5.95 -9.60 11.74
CA ARG A 246 7.35 -9.67 12.16
C ARG A 246 8.26 -8.73 11.36
N HIS A 247 7.95 -8.51 10.07
CA HIS A 247 8.70 -7.60 9.20
C HIS A 247 8.61 -6.13 9.58
N THR A 248 7.67 -5.74 10.46
CA THR A 248 7.52 -4.33 10.86
C THR A 248 8.37 -3.93 12.05
N ILE A 249 8.95 -4.89 12.75
CA ILE A 249 9.58 -4.70 14.07
C ILE A 249 11.06 -5.12 14.12
N ASP A 250 11.71 -5.33 12.96
CA ASP A 250 13.09 -5.80 12.92
C ASP A 250 14.05 -4.89 13.68
N LEU A 251 13.93 -3.57 13.48
CA LEU A 251 14.78 -2.57 14.14
C LEU A 251 14.55 -2.53 15.65
N GLU A 252 13.28 -2.58 16.08
CA GLU A 252 12.93 -2.55 17.50
C GLU A 252 13.38 -3.80 18.23
N LEU A 253 13.40 -4.96 17.55
CA LEU A 253 13.95 -6.20 18.11
C LEU A 253 15.49 -6.18 18.15
N GLU A 254 16.16 -5.64 17.14
CA GLU A 254 17.61 -5.47 17.14
C GLU A 254 18.08 -4.52 18.26
N THR A 255 17.27 -3.53 18.58
CA THR A 255 17.54 -2.53 19.63
C THR A 255 16.95 -2.90 20.98
N GLU A 256 16.36 -4.09 21.11
CA GLU A 256 15.74 -4.63 22.34
C GLU A 256 14.66 -3.72 22.95
N ARG A 257 13.99 -2.91 22.12
CA ARG A 257 12.91 -1.99 22.57
C ARG A 257 11.53 -2.63 22.56
N ILE A 258 11.39 -3.74 21.86
CA ILE A 258 10.18 -4.58 21.78
C ILE A 258 10.62 -6.03 21.89
N VAL A 259 9.81 -6.87 22.52
CA VAL A 259 9.97 -8.32 22.55
C VAL A 259 8.78 -9.01 21.89
N VAL A 260 9.04 -10.18 21.28
CA VAL A 260 7.99 -11.08 20.81
C VAL A 260 7.59 -12.01 21.94
N LEU A 261 6.30 -12.08 22.25
CA LEU A 261 5.78 -13.01 23.24
C LEU A 261 5.66 -14.43 22.66
N ASP A 262 6.03 -15.42 23.44
CA ASP A 262 5.89 -16.84 23.10
C ASP A 262 4.46 -17.31 23.40
N VAL A 263 3.55 -17.00 22.49
CA VAL A 263 2.13 -17.32 22.59
C VAL A 263 1.83 -18.60 21.82
N ARG A 264 1.06 -19.52 22.41
CA ARG A 264 0.66 -20.78 21.77
C ARG A 264 -0.12 -20.47 20.47
N GLY A 265 0.25 -21.13 19.36
CA GLY A 265 -0.34 -20.91 18.05
C GLY A 265 0.31 -19.78 17.25
N LEU A 266 1.27 -19.06 17.82
CA LEU A 266 2.05 -18.05 17.08
C LEU A 266 3.50 -18.51 16.86
N PRO A 267 4.18 -18.06 15.77
CA PRO A 267 3.66 -17.15 14.74
C PRO A 267 2.67 -17.82 13.79
N ILE A 268 1.60 -17.11 13.40
CA ILE A 268 0.81 -17.50 12.23
C ILE A 268 1.56 -17.01 11.00
N THR A 269 1.92 -17.92 10.10
CA THR A 269 2.59 -17.57 8.85
C THR A 269 1.56 -17.33 7.75
N ARG A 270 1.36 -16.07 7.39
CA ARG A 270 0.63 -15.66 6.20
C ARG A 270 1.61 -15.50 5.03
N GLN A 271 1.09 -15.12 3.85
CA GLN A 271 1.91 -14.93 2.65
C GLN A 271 1.82 -13.49 2.14
N TRP A 272 2.94 -12.97 1.68
CA TRP A 272 2.99 -11.80 0.83
C TRP A 272 2.69 -12.18 -0.61
N HIS A 273 1.87 -11.38 -1.26
CA HIS A 273 1.47 -11.58 -2.65
C HIS A 273 1.84 -10.36 -3.50
N VAL A 274 2.24 -10.64 -4.74
CA VAL A 274 2.17 -9.66 -5.82
C VAL A 274 0.83 -9.87 -6.51
N ALA A 275 0.01 -8.82 -6.56
CA ALA A 275 -1.34 -8.85 -7.12
C ALA A 275 -1.47 -7.89 -8.31
N GLN A 276 -2.29 -8.26 -9.27
CA GLN A 276 -2.68 -7.46 -10.44
C GLN A 276 -4.16 -7.72 -10.78
N ARG A 277 -4.77 -6.86 -11.56
CA ARG A 277 -6.08 -7.16 -12.16
C ARG A 277 -5.97 -8.36 -13.09
N SER A 278 -7.00 -9.20 -13.11
CA SER A 278 -7.03 -10.41 -13.95
C SER A 278 -7.09 -10.11 -15.45
N ASP A 279 -7.76 -9.03 -15.82
CA ASP A 279 -7.93 -8.55 -17.20
C ASP A 279 -6.78 -7.66 -17.69
N LYS A 280 -5.86 -7.25 -16.78
CA LYS A 280 -4.75 -6.36 -17.15
C LYS A 280 -3.58 -7.11 -17.74
N ARG A 281 -3.22 -6.79 -18.98
CA ARG A 281 -1.94 -7.18 -19.57
C ARG A 281 -0.84 -6.25 -19.06
N LEU A 282 0.05 -6.77 -18.24
CA LEU A 282 1.16 -5.98 -17.69
C LEU A 282 2.08 -5.44 -18.78
N MET A 283 2.54 -4.21 -18.57
CA MET A 283 3.61 -3.62 -19.35
C MET A 283 4.94 -4.34 -19.07
N PRO A 284 5.91 -4.32 -20.01
CA PRO A 284 7.16 -5.09 -19.88
C PRO A 284 7.90 -4.85 -18.56
N ILE A 285 7.95 -3.60 -18.08
CA ILE A 285 8.63 -3.26 -16.81
C ILE A 285 7.87 -3.78 -15.59
N ALA A 286 6.53 -3.73 -15.60
CA ALA A 286 5.70 -4.26 -14.53
C ALA A 286 5.80 -5.80 -14.48
N GLU A 287 5.79 -6.47 -15.64
CA GLU A 287 6.00 -7.92 -15.72
C GLU A 287 7.42 -8.31 -15.28
N ALA A 288 8.43 -7.51 -15.62
CA ALA A 288 9.80 -7.71 -15.15
C ALA A 288 9.87 -7.57 -13.62
N PHE A 289 9.19 -6.58 -13.03
CA PHE A 289 9.11 -6.44 -11.58
C PHE A 289 8.37 -7.60 -10.92
N ARG A 290 7.24 -8.04 -11.47
CA ARG A 290 6.50 -9.20 -10.97
C ARG A 290 7.39 -10.43 -10.91
N ARG A 291 8.08 -10.75 -12.00
CA ARG A 291 9.04 -11.88 -12.05
C ARG A 291 10.21 -11.71 -11.09
N PHE A 292 10.72 -10.49 -10.96
CA PHE A 292 11.79 -10.18 -10.01
C PHE A 292 11.34 -10.40 -8.57
N ALA A 293 10.18 -9.88 -8.18
CA ALA A 293 9.64 -10.04 -6.83
C ALA A 293 9.39 -11.51 -6.47
N LEU A 294 8.86 -12.30 -7.41
CA LEU A 294 8.64 -13.74 -7.20
C LEU A 294 9.95 -14.53 -7.03
N ARG A 295 11.02 -14.15 -7.73
CA ARG A 295 12.29 -14.88 -7.72
C ARG A 295 13.22 -14.43 -6.60
N GLU A 296 13.39 -13.13 -6.43
CA GLU A 296 14.37 -12.54 -5.51
C GLU A 296 13.75 -12.10 -4.18
N GLY A 297 12.42 -11.88 -4.17
CA GLY A 297 11.68 -11.38 -3.01
C GLY A 297 11.88 -12.22 -1.76
N PRO A 298 11.75 -13.54 -1.80
CA PRO A 298 11.94 -14.41 -0.63
C PRO A 298 13.30 -14.21 0.04
N ALA A 299 14.37 -14.21 -0.75
CA ALA A 299 15.73 -14.02 -0.24
C ALA A 299 15.96 -12.60 0.33
N LEU A 300 15.41 -11.58 -0.34
CA LEU A 300 15.55 -10.19 0.10
C LEU A 300 14.78 -9.91 1.41
N LEU A 301 13.64 -10.57 1.62
CA LEU A 301 12.89 -10.45 2.87
C LEU A 301 13.59 -11.23 3.99
N ALA A 302 14.06 -12.45 3.73
CA ALA A 302 14.78 -13.27 4.70
C ALA A 302 16.09 -12.60 5.17
N ALA A 303 16.83 -11.92 4.29
CA ALA A 303 18.07 -11.23 4.63
C ALA A 303 17.87 -10.06 5.64
N GLY A 304 16.67 -9.50 5.73
CA GLY A 304 16.29 -8.52 6.74
C GLY A 304 16.11 -9.10 8.14
N VAL A 305 15.74 -10.37 8.23
CA VAL A 305 15.45 -11.06 9.50
C VAL A 305 16.71 -11.65 10.16
N VAL A 306 17.83 -11.78 9.44
CA VAL A 306 18.97 -12.65 9.83
C VAL A 306 20.25 -11.86 10.15
N ARG A 307 20.27 -10.59 10.41
CA ARG A 307 21.45 -9.97 11.03
C ARG A 307 21.46 -10.14 12.54
N ARG A 308 21.59 -11.40 13.01
CA ARG A 308 22.12 -11.64 14.37
C ARG A 308 23.60 -11.20 14.38
N ARG A 309 23.89 -10.08 15.02
CA ARG A 309 25.25 -9.80 15.45
C ARG A 309 25.68 -10.93 16.41
N PRO A 310 26.85 -11.54 16.23
CA PRO A 310 27.36 -12.44 17.25
C PRO A 310 27.50 -11.66 18.56
N PRO A 311 27.24 -12.29 19.73
CA PRO A 311 27.35 -11.62 21.02
C PRO A 311 28.78 -11.06 21.16
N ALA A 312 28.88 -9.78 21.49
CA ALA A 312 30.15 -9.15 21.79
C ALA A 312 30.83 -9.95 22.90
N LYS A 313 32.03 -10.50 22.63
CA LYS A 313 32.85 -11.15 23.65
C LYS A 313 33.06 -10.14 24.79
N ARG A 314 32.45 -10.41 25.93
CA ARG A 314 32.76 -9.68 27.18
C ARG A 314 34.26 -9.76 27.36
N ALA A 315 34.95 -8.62 27.26
CA ALA A 315 36.34 -8.53 27.68
C ALA A 315 36.43 -8.93 29.14
N ARG A 316 37.12 -10.03 29.42
CA ARG A 316 37.48 -10.39 30.81
C ARG A 316 38.51 -9.33 31.23
N SER A 317 38.12 -8.42 32.10
CA SER A 317 39.06 -7.61 32.87
C SER A 317 39.87 -8.54 33.77
N ARG A 318 41.19 -8.48 33.58
CA ARG A 318 42.16 -8.95 34.56
C ARG A 318 42.34 -7.89 35.63
#